data_27afae0eab9d27e1a8650aed34920e14
#
_entry.id   27afae0eab9d27e1a8650aed34920e14
#
_cell.length_a   1.000
_cell.length_b   1.000
_cell.length_c   1.000
_cell.angle_alpha   90.00
_cell.angle_beta   90.00
_cell.angle_gamma   90.00
#
_symmetry.space_group_name_H-M   'P 1'
#
loop_
_entity.id
_entity.type
_entity.pdbx_description
1 polymer ?
#
loop_
_entity_poly.entity_id
_entity_poly.type
_entity_poly.pdbx_seq_one_letter_code
_entity_poly.pdbx_strand_id
1 'polypeptide(L)'
;PTSGGGWNWEYLRAVNFYLSHSVRCDDVDAREHFDGIARFFRAYFYFEKVKRFGEVPWFDRELSSTDPELFRPRDSRDFIMDKILDDLTYAINNISDKKDLYNVTHWTALALKSRICLFEGTYRKYHGIPGYEKFLDECATASKLFIDNAPYAIYKTGAQPYRDLFSSMNAIEEEVILARDYDRAQNVM
;
A
#
# COMPACT_ATOMS: atom_id res chain seq x y z
N PRO A 1 12.46 8.01 26.23
CA PRO A 1 11.74 6.81 25.86
C PRO A 1 11.84 6.69 24.35
N THR A 2 12.60 5.73 23.95
CA THR A 2 12.70 5.36 22.56
C THR A 2 11.29 4.99 22.09
N SER A 3 10.75 5.74 21.16
CA SER A 3 9.52 5.40 20.45
C SER A 3 9.58 3.91 20.09
N GLY A 4 8.66 3.09 20.56
CA GLY A 4 8.67 1.64 20.62
C GLY A 4 9.03 0.87 19.36
N GLY A 5 10.23 1.12 18.82
CA GLY A 5 10.78 0.40 17.68
C GLY A 5 9.88 0.35 16.45
N GLY A 6 9.04 1.37 16.21
CA GLY A 6 8.08 1.41 15.11
C GLY A 6 6.71 0.81 15.45
N TRP A 7 6.43 0.47 16.70
CA TRP A 7 5.11 0.07 17.17
C TRP A 7 4.21 1.30 17.36
N ASN A 8 3.97 2.04 16.28
CA ASN A 8 3.08 3.20 16.23
C ASN A 8 1.88 2.87 15.36
N TRP A 9 0.67 3.24 15.80
CA TRP A 9 -0.61 2.91 15.21
C TRP A 9 -1.42 4.16 14.82
N GLU A 10 -0.82 5.34 14.94
CA GLU A 10 -1.49 6.63 14.71
C GLU A 10 -2.04 6.75 13.28
N TYR A 11 -1.24 6.38 12.28
CA TYR A 11 -1.68 6.42 10.89
C TYR A 11 -2.85 5.45 10.62
N LEU A 12 -2.82 4.26 11.22
CA LEU A 12 -3.93 3.31 11.09
C LEU A 12 -5.21 3.87 11.72
N ARG A 13 -5.08 4.54 12.86
CA ARG A 13 -6.23 5.16 13.53
C ARG A 13 -6.89 6.21 12.62
N ALA A 14 -6.09 7.05 11.95
CA ALA A 14 -6.61 8.04 11.01
C ALA A 14 -7.33 7.39 9.81
N VAL A 15 -6.77 6.32 9.25
CA VAL A 15 -7.40 5.56 8.17
C VAL A 15 -8.72 4.93 8.62
N ASN A 16 -8.75 4.28 9.78
CA ASN A 16 -9.95 3.63 10.30
C ASN A 16 -11.01 4.65 10.71
N PHE A 17 -10.61 5.82 11.24
CA PHE A 17 -11.52 6.93 11.50
C PHE A 17 -12.21 7.37 10.19
N TYR A 18 -11.43 7.59 9.13
CA TYR A 18 -11.98 7.94 7.83
C TYR A 18 -12.97 6.88 7.33
N LEU A 19 -12.57 5.61 7.27
CA LEU A 19 -13.42 4.51 6.79
C LEU A 19 -14.71 4.35 7.60
N SER A 20 -14.67 4.60 8.91
CA SER A 20 -15.86 4.54 9.77
C SER A 20 -16.85 5.68 9.50
N HIS A 21 -16.40 6.78 8.88
CA HIS A 21 -17.20 7.97 8.63
C HIS A 21 -17.52 8.22 7.16
N SER A 22 -16.82 7.56 6.22
CA SER A 22 -17.00 7.72 4.78
C SER A 22 -18.44 7.41 4.31
N VAL A 23 -19.15 6.56 5.04
CA VAL A 23 -20.57 6.25 4.80
C VAL A 23 -21.50 7.45 4.84
N ARG A 24 -21.05 8.60 5.36
CA ARG A 24 -21.79 9.86 5.36
C ARG A 24 -21.73 10.61 4.03
N CYS A 25 -20.89 10.17 3.12
CA CYS A 25 -20.80 10.74 1.77
C CYS A 25 -21.89 10.12 0.92
N ASP A 26 -22.78 10.97 0.38
CA ASP A 26 -23.88 10.54 -0.48
C ASP A 26 -23.41 10.20 -1.92
N ASP A 27 -22.29 10.78 -2.35
CA ASP A 27 -21.67 10.45 -3.62
C ASP A 27 -20.94 9.10 -3.49
N VAL A 28 -21.57 8.07 -4.05
CA VAL A 28 -21.08 6.68 -3.95
C VAL A 28 -19.75 6.51 -4.68
N ASP A 29 -19.61 7.06 -5.88
CA ASP A 29 -18.42 6.93 -6.71
C ASP A 29 -17.22 7.60 -6.03
N ALA A 30 -17.40 8.82 -5.51
CA ALA A 30 -16.38 9.51 -4.76
C ALA A 30 -16.02 8.75 -3.48
N ARG A 31 -17.00 8.23 -2.75
CA ARG A 31 -16.77 7.44 -1.54
C ARG A 31 -15.96 6.19 -1.84
N GLU A 32 -16.34 5.40 -2.83
CA GLU A 32 -15.64 4.16 -3.19
C GLU A 32 -14.21 4.44 -3.63
N HIS A 33 -13.98 5.51 -4.37
CA HIS A 33 -12.64 5.96 -4.76
C HIS A 33 -11.76 6.29 -3.54
N PHE A 34 -12.26 7.12 -2.61
CA PHE A 34 -11.47 7.52 -1.44
C PHE A 34 -11.38 6.41 -0.38
N ASP A 35 -12.36 5.53 -0.27
CA ASP A 35 -12.27 4.29 0.53
C ASP A 35 -11.17 3.37 -0.04
N GLY A 36 -11.04 3.30 -1.37
CA GLY A 36 -9.96 2.60 -2.05
C GLY A 36 -8.59 3.14 -1.64
N ILE A 37 -8.42 4.47 -1.64
CA ILE A 37 -7.18 5.12 -1.19
C ILE A 37 -6.90 4.83 0.29
N ALA A 38 -7.91 4.91 1.16
CA ALA A 38 -7.75 4.61 2.58
C ALA A 38 -7.34 3.14 2.81
N ARG A 39 -7.97 2.20 2.10
CA ARG A 39 -7.61 0.77 2.15
C ARG A 39 -6.22 0.49 1.59
N PHE A 40 -5.79 1.18 0.53
CA PHE A 40 -4.41 1.12 0.05
C PHE A 40 -3.42 1.48 1.15
N PHE A 41 -3.64 2.57 1.88
CA PHE A 41 -2.76 2.97 2.98
C PHE A 41 -2.84 2.01 4.17
N ARG A 42 -3.99 1.40 4.45
CA ARG A 42 -4.11 0.35 5.47
C ARG A 42 -3.30 -0.89 5.09
N ALA A 43 -3.43 -1.36 3.86
CA ALA A 43 -2.63 -2.47 3.34
C ALA A 43 -1.13 -2.19 3.43
N TYR A 44 -0.69 -1.01 3.01
CA TYR A 44 0.71 -0.59 3.11
C TYR A 44 1.19 -0.55 4.56
N PHE A 45 0.40 0.03 5.46
CA PHE A 45 0.69 0.07 6.90
C PHE A 45 0.90 -1.33 7.47
N TYR A 46 -0.04 -2.24 7.22
CA TYR A 46 0.06 -3.61 7.74
C TYR A 46 1.22 -4.38 7.11
N PHE A 47 1.51 -4.18 5.85
CA PHE A 47 2.69 -4.77 5.23
C PHE A 47 3.99 -4.35 5.92
N GLU A 48 4.14 -3.07 6.23
CA GLU A 48 5.29 -2.57 6.99
C GLU A 48 5.37 -3.20 8.40
N LYS A 49 4.21 -3.39 9.06
CA LYS A 49 4.15 -4.07 10.36
C LYS A 49 4.53 -5.55 10.26
N VAL A 50 3.99 -6.27 9.29
CA VAL A 50 4.30 -7.70 9.06
C VAL A 50 5.77 -7.92 8.76
N LYS A 51 6.39 -7.09 7.93
CA LYS A 51 7.84 -7.16 7.66
C LYS A 51 8.69 -7.05 8.93
N ARG A 52 8.26 -6.21 9.87
CA ARG A 52 9.04 -5.90 11.06
C ARG A 52 8.73 -6.80 12.25
N PHE A 53 7.47 -7.15 12.46
CA PHE A 53 6.99 -7.80 13.67
C PHE A 53 6.41 -9.21 13.44
N GLY A 54 6.20 -9.60 12.18
CA GLY A 54 5.50 -10.84 11.85
C GLY A 54 4.01 -10.73 12.15
N GLU A 55 3.57 -11.39 13.22
CA GLU A 55 2.20 -11.33 13.69
C GLU A 55 1.90 -9.99 14.39
N VAL A 56 0.74 -9.42 14.10
CA VAL A 56 0.24 -8.16 14.67
C VAL A 56 -1.29 -8.22 14.82
N PRO A 57 -1.91 -7.46 15.73
CA PRO A 57 -3.36 -7.40 15.79
C PRO A 57 -3.93 -6.63 14.58
N TRP A 58 -5.01 -7.13 14.00
CA TRP A 58 -5.75 -6.45 12.94
C TRP A 58 -6.85 -5.56 13.51
N PHE A 59 -6.82 -4.28 13.15
CA PHE A 59 -7.85 -3.31 13.51
C PHE A 59 -8.38 -2.67 12.22
N ASP A 60 -9.67 -2.82 11.96
CA ASP A 60 -10.36 -2.30 10.76
C ASP A 60 -11.45 -1.27 11.07
N ARG A 61 -11.56 -0.89 12.33
CA ARG A 61 -12.49 0.14 12.82
C ARG A 61 -11.80 1.13 13.75
N GLU A 62 -12.47 2.23 14.01
CA GLU A 62 -12.07 3.15 15.07
C GLU A 62 -12.22 2.48 16.44
N LEU A 63 -11.17 2.61 17.28
CA LEU A 63 -11.16 2.14 18.65
C LEU A 63 -11.06 3.31 19.61
N SER A 64 -11.88 3.31 20.66
CA SER A 64 -11.74 4.25 21.78
C SER A 64 -10.56 3.85 22.68
N SER A 65 -10.10 4.77 23.52
CA SER A 65 -8.99 4.51 24.46
C SER A 65 -9.31 3.43 25.52
N THR A 66 -10.58 3.10 25.69
CA THR A 66 -11.06 2.10 26.65
C THR A 66 -11.56 0.82 25.98
N ASP A 67 -11.41 0.71 24.66
CA ASP A 67 -11.89 -0.45 23.90
C ASP A 67 -11.08 -1.69 24.29
N PRO A 68 -11.72 -2.79 24.75
CA PRO A 68 -11.01 -4.02 25.13
C PRO A 68 -10.25 -4.66 23.96
N GLU A 69 -10.63 -4.40 22.70
CA GLU A 69 -9.90 -4.87 21.52
C GLU A 69 -8.44 -4.37 21.46
N LEU A 70 -8.12 -3.27 22.16
CA LEU A 70 -6.73 -2.79 22.25
C LEU A 70 -5.78 -3.82 22.89
N PHE A 71 -6.31 -4.74 23.68
CA PHE A 71 -5.54 -5.76 24.41
C PHE A 71 -5.65 -7.16 23.80
N ARG A 72 -6.26 -7.26 22.60
CA ARG A 72 -6.37 -8.54 21.92
C ARG A 72 -4.99 -9.11 21.54
N PRO A 73 -4.86 -10.44 21.45
CA PRO A 73 -3.63 -11.07 20.98
C PRO A 73 -3.34 -10.69 19.51
N ARG A 74 -2.13 -10.98 19.07
CA ARG A 74 -1.74 -10.83 17.67
C ARG A 74 -2.50 -11.83 16.81
N ASP A 75 -2.93 -11.39 15.66
CA ASP A 75 -3.49 -12.26 14.62
C ASP A 75 -2.36 -12.93 13.83
N SER A 76 -2.67 -14.09 13.25
CA SER A 76 -1.68 -14.84 12.47
C SER A 76 -1.24 -14.06 11.23
N ARG A 77 -0.01 -14.31 10.80
CA ARG A 77 0.52 -13.72 9.55
C ARG A 77 -0.39 -14.02 8.36
N ASP A 78 -0.93 -15.24 8.27
CA ASP A 78 -1.83 -15.65 7.19
C ASP A 78 -3.08 -14.77 7.15
N PHE A 79 -3.73 -14.59 8.28
CA PHE A 79 -4.91 -13.74 8.38
C PHE A 79 -4.61 -12.29 7.97
N ILE A 80 -3.49 -11.72 8.45
CA ILE A 80 -3.10 -10.35 8.11
C ILE A 80 -2.81 -10.22 6.61
N MET A 81 -2.11 -11.19 6.01
CA MET A 81 -1.81 -11.15 4.59
C MET A 81 -3.05 -11.27 3.72
N ASP A 82 -4.03 -12.09 4.10
CA ASP A 82 -5.31 -12.17 3.41
C ASP A 82 -6.06 -10.83 3.49
N LYS A 83 -6.08 -10.17 4.65
CA LYS A 83 -6.67 -8.84 4.82
C LYS A 83 -5.98 -7.74 3.99
N ILE A 84 -4.66 -7.81 3.87
CA ILE A 84 -3.89 -6.92 2.99
C ILE A 84 -4.31 -7.12 1.52
N LEU A 85 -4.48 -8.38 1.07
CA LEU A 85 -4.92 -8.67 -0.29
C LEU A 85 -6.35 -8.22 -0.55
N ASP A 86 -7.26 -8.36 0.43
CA ASP A 86 -8.64 -7.87 0.34
C ASP A 86 -8.65 -6.34 0.15
N ASP A 87 -7.88 -5.61 0.96
CA ASP A 87 -7.78 -4.16 0.88
C ASP A 87 -7.17 -3.68 -0.46
N LEU A 88 -6.13 -4.34 -0.94
CA LEU A 88 -5.53 -4.02 -2.25
C LEU A 88 -6.46 -4.36 -3.41
N THR A 89 -7.21 -5.45 -3.32
CA THR A 89 -8.19 -5.81 -4.34
C THR A 89 -9.30 -4.77 -4.43
N TYR A 90 -9.81 -4.31 -3.28
CA TYR A 90 -10.77 -3.21 -3.24
C TYR A 90 -10.18 -1.92 -3.84
N ALA A 91 -8.96 -1.56 -3.46
CA ALA A 91 -8.27 -0.38 -3.97
C ALA A 91 -8.11 -0.42 -5.51
N ILE A 92 -7.67 -1.56 -6.05
CA ILE A 92 -7.51 -1.77 -7.49
C ILE A 92 -8.85 -1.59 -8.22
N ASN A 93 -9.96 -2.05 -7.66
CA ASN A 93 -11.26 -2.01 -8.32
C ASN A 93 -11.94 -0.63 -8.27
N ASN A 94 -11.59 0.22 -7.31
CA ASN A 94 -12.34 1.45 -7.04
C ASN A 94 -11.52 2.75 -7.22
N ILE A 95 -10.19 2.69 -7.24
CA ILE A 95 -9.38 3.88 -7.48
C ILE A 95 -9.29 4.14 -8.99
N SER A 96 -9.34 5.42 -9.36
CA SER A 96 -9.19 5.85 -10.76
C SER A 96 -7.89 5.30 -11.38
N ASP A 97 -7.97 4.87 -12.64
CA ASP A 97 -6.85 4.43 -13.48
C ASP A 97 -6.15 5.60 -14.18
N LYS A 98 -6.66 6.82 -14.02
CA LYS A 98 -6.02 8.02 -14.57
C LYS A 98 -4.65 8.19 -13.94
N LYS A 99 -3.61 8.24 -14.79
CA LYS A 99 -2.24 8.46 -14.33
C LYS A 99 -2.12 9.77 -13.54
N ASP A 100 -1.55 9.68 -12.35
CA ASP A 100 -1.23 10.83 -11.51
C ASP A 100 0.06 10.52 -10.73
N LEU A 101 0.98 11.46 -10.77
CA LEU A 101 2.31 11.27 -10.18
C LEU A 101 2.32 11.40 -8.65
N TYR A 102 1.41 12.21 -8.11
CA TYR A 102 1.41 12.58 -6.69
C TYR A 102 0.22 12.02 -5.91
N ASN A 103 -0.72 11.37 -6.60
CA ASN A 103 -1.86 10.72 -6.00
C ASN A 103 -1.82 9.20 -6.19
N VAL A 104 -2.39 8.48 -5.24
CA VAL A 104 -2.56 7.03 -5.35
C VAL A 104 -3.57 6.73 -6.45
N THR A 105 -3.19 5.88 -7.39
CA THR A 105 -4.01 5.44 -8.52
C THR A 105 -4.23 3.94 -8.49
N HIS A 106 -5.10 3.42 -9.34
CA HIS A 106 -5.22 1.99 -9.63
C HIS A 106 -3.85 1.34 -9.87
N TRP A 107 -3.00 2.00 -10.65
CA TRP A 107 -1.65 1.50 -10.99
C TRP A 107 -0.73 1.44 -9.79
N THR A 108 -0.84 2.40 -8.87
CA THR A 108 -0.08 2.40 -7.62
C THR A 108 -0.48 1.20 -6.75
N ALA A 109 -1.79 0.92 -6.65
CA ALA A 109 -2.30 -0.22 -5.89
C ALA A 109 -1.87 -1.56 -6.51
N LEU A 110 -1.91 -1.67 -7.83
CA LEU A 110 -1.49 -2.87 -8.55
C LEU A 110 0.03 -3.14 -8.39
N ALA A 111 0.86 -2.10 -8.50
CA ALA A 111 2.29 -2.19 -8.25
C ALA A 111 2.62 -2.58 -6.81
N LEU A 112 1.90 -2.03 -5.84
CA LEU A 112 2.05 -2.41 -4.43
C LEU A 112 1.64 -3.87 -4.20
N LYS A 113 0.54 -4.33 -4.80
CA LYS A 113 0.09 -5.74 -4.73
C LYS A 113 1.17 -6.68 -5.25
N SER A 114 1.74 -6.39 -6.42
CA SER A 114 2.84 -7.17 -6.98
C SER A 114 4.02 -7.26 -6.01
N ARG A 115 4.45 -6.14 -5.46
CA ARG A 115 5.58 -6.06 -4.51
C ARG A 115 5.33 -6.84 -3.22
N ILE A 116 4.14 -6.70 -2.64
CA ILE A 116 3.76 -7.40 -1.40
C ILE A 116 3.69 -8.90 -1.63
N CYS A 117 3.08 -9.32 -2.73
CA CYS A 117 2.94 -10.74 -3.08
C CYS A 117 4.31 -11.38 -3.38
N LEU A 118 5.21 -10.67 -4.07
CA LEU A 118 6.57 -11.16 -4.28
C LEU A 118 7.30 -11.36 -2.95
N PHE A 119 7.23 -10.37 -2.06
CA PHE A 119 7.87 -10.46 -0.75
C PHE A 119 7.31 -11.65 0.05
N GLU A 120 6.00 -11.77 0.17
CA GLU A 120 5.38 -12.82 0.97
C GLU A 120 5.61 -14.21 0.38
N GLY A 121 5.47 -14.36 -0.94
CA GLY A 121 5.70 -15.62 -1.63
C GLY A 121 7.16 -16.09 -1.48
N THR A 122 8.13 -15.22 -1.69
CA THR A 122 9.54 -15.56 -1.51
C THR A 122 9.88 -15.82 -0.04
N TYR A 123 9.37 -15.00 0.89
CA TYR A 123 9.55 -15.22 2.31
C TYR A 123 9.07 -16.61 2.73
N ARG A 124 7.85 -16.99 2.37
CA ARG A 124 7.29 -18.32 2.68
C ARG A 124 8.12 -19.44 2.08
N LYS A 125 8.47 -19.31 0.80
CA LYS A 125 9.26 -20.31 0.09
C LYS A 125 10.60 -20.57 0.77
N TYR A 126 11.34 -19.52 1.11
CA TYR A 126 12.66 -19.65 1.74
C TYR A 126 12.61 -20.12 3.20
N HIS A 127 11.49 -19.90 3.89
CA HIS A 127 11.30 -20.35 5.27
C HIS A 127 10.51 -21.66 5.41
N GLY A 128 10.19 -22.33 4.28
CA GLY A 128 9.44 -23.59 4.30
C GLY A 128 7.99 -23.44 4.80
N ILE A 129 7.40 -22.24 4.67
CA ILE A 129 6.02 -21.97 5.06
C ILE A 129 5.11 -22.32 3.88
N PRO A 130 4.04 -23.10 4.07
CA PRO A 130 3.14 -23.46 2.98
C PRO A 130 2.36 -22.30 2.39
N GLY A 131 1.81 -22.46 1.17
CA GLY A 131 0.96 -21.48 0.50
C GLY A 131 1.73 -20.33 -0.17
N TYR A 132 3.03 -20.49 -0.45
CA TYR A 132 3.83 -19.50 -1.16
C TYR A 132 3.39 -19.35 -2.61
N GLU A 133 2.88 -20.41 -3.24
CA GLU A 133 2.42 -20.42 -4.62
C GLU A 133 1.33 -19.38 -4.86
N LYS A 134 0.32 -19.32 -3.97
CA LYS A 134 -0.77 -18.33 -4.02
C LYS A 134 -0.23 -16.90 -4.20
N PHE A 135 0.77 -16.54 -3.39
CA PHE A 135 1.33 -15.19 -3.44
C PHE A 135 2.19 -14.95 -4.68
N LEU A 136 2.94 -15.96 -5.14
CA LEU A 136 3.72 -15.83 -6.38
C LEU A 136 2.81 -15.73 -7.61
N ASP A 137 1.70 -16.45 -7.64
CA ASP A 137 0.71 -16.38 -8.72
C ASP A 137 0.00 -15.01 -8.73
N GLU A 138 -0.38 -14.49 -7.57
CA GLU A 138 -0.92 -13.13 -7.42
C GLU A 138 0.09 -12.06 -7.85
N CYS A 139 1.37 -12.24 -7.52
CA CYS A 139 2.44 -11.36 -7.98
C CYS A 139 2.57 -11.39 -9.50
N ALA A 140 2.61 -12.57 -10.10
CA ALA A 140 2.73 -12.73 -11.55
C ALA A 140 1.53 -12.10 -12.28
N THR A 141 0.33 -12.32 -11.77
CA THR A 141 -0.92 -11.75 -12.30
C THR A 141 -0.91 -10.21 -12.22
N ALA A 142 -0.61 -9.65 -11.04
CA ALA A 142 -0.57 -8.20 -10.86
C ALA A 142 0.52 -7.54 -11.72
N SER A 143 1.71 -8.15 -11.78
CA SER A 143 2.80 -7.66 -12.62
C SER A 143 2.45 -7.69 -14.10
N LYS A 144 1.81 -8.78 -14.57
CA LYS A 144 1.40 -8.89 -15.96
C LYS A 144 0.35 -7.87 -16.33
N LEU A 145 -0.67 -7.69 -15.49
CA LEU A 145 -1.69 -6.66 -15.70
C LEU A 145 -1.07 -5.26 -15.78
N PHE A 146 -0.10 -4.96 -14.91
CA PHE A 146 0.60 -3.69 -14.93
C PHE A 146 1.41 -3.50 -16.21
N ILE A 147 2.22 -4.49 -16.60
CA ILE A 147 3.09 -4.42 -17.78
C ILE A 147 2.27 -4.27 -19.07
N ASP A 148 1.15 -4.98 -19.17
CA ASP A 148 0.35 -5.01 -20.37
C ASP A 148 -0.53 -3.74 -20.56
N ASN A 149 -0.91 -3.05 -19.48
CA ASN A 149 -1.96 -2.02 -19.52
C ASN A 149 -1.58 -0.67 -18.93
N ALA A 150 -0.56 -0.61 -18.05
CA ALA A 150 -0.24 0.64 -17.37
C ALA A 150 0.44 1.66 -18.29
N PRO A 151 0.13 2.95 -18.14
CA PRO A 151 0.69 4.02 -18.97
C PRO A 151 2.09 4.45 -18.53
N TYR A 152 2.96 3.47 -18.25
CA TYR A 152 4.35 3.68 -17.82
C TYR A 152 5.31 2.94 -18.74
N ALA A 153 6.50 3.47 -18.87
CA ALA A 153 7.59 2.85 -19.64
C ALA A 153 8.92 3.08 -18.92
N ILE A 154 9.89 2.24 -19.21
CA ILE A 154 11.25 2.46 -18.72
C ILE A 154 11.82 3.71 -19.39
N TYR A 155 12.25 4.68 -18.59
CA TYR A 155 12.87 5.90 -19.08
C TYR A 155 14.22 5.62 -19.76
N LYS A 156 14.37 6.07 -21.02
CA LYS A 156 15.54 5.78 -21.87
C LYS A 156 16.14 7.03 -22.51
N THR A 157 15.66 8.21 -22.16
CA THR A 157 16.08 9.48 -22.77
C THR A 157 17.39 9.97 -22.15
N GLY A 158 18.27 10.54 -22.97
CA GLY A 158 19.56 11.10 -22.52
C GLY A 158 20.75 10.13 -22.59
N ALA A 159 21.94 10.61 -22.21
CA ALA A 159 23.17 9.84 -22.26
C ALA A 159 23.33 8.87 -21.06
N GLN A 160 22.66 9.17 -19.95
CA GLN A 160 22.71 8.39 -18.71
C GLN A 160 21.29 8.26 -18.08
N PRO A 161 20.33 7.63 -18.76
CA PRO A 161 18.92 7.66 -18.36
C PRO A 161 18.68 7.13 -16.93
N TYR A 162 19.37 6.08 -16.53
CA TYR A 162 19.27 5.55 -15.17
C TYR A 162 19.73 6.55 -14.11
N ARG A 163 20.83 7.26 -14.37
CA ARG A 163 21.30 8.32 -13.46
C ARG A 163 20.31 9.50 -13.43
N ASP A 164 19.84 9.91 -14.61
CA ASP A 164 18.94 11.04 -14.75
C ASP A 164 17.61 10.78 -14.00
N LEU A 165 17.10 9.55 -14.04
CA LEU A 165 15.91 9.12 -13.29
C LEU A 165 16.02 9.40 -11.78
N PHE A 166 17.18 9.17 -11.18
CA PHE A 166 17.40 9.31 -9.73
C PHE A 166 18.03 10.64 -9.31
N SER A 167 18.57 11.43 -10.24
CA SER A 167 19.19 12.72 -9.95
C SER A 167 18.34 13.92 -10.38
N SER A 168 17.23 13.69 -11.07
CA SER A 168 16.32 14.75 -11.50
C SER A 168 15.68 15.46 -10.30
N MET A 169 15.56 16.79 -10.42
CA MET A 169 14.87 17.60 -9.41
C MET A 169 13.34 17.32 -9.38
N ASN A 170 12.79 16.96 -10.53
CA ASN A 170 11.40 16.59 -10.68
C ASN A 170 11.29 15.10 -11.01
N ALA A 171 10.28 14.44 -10.50
CA ALA A 171 10.03 13.04 -10.83
C ALA A 171 9.72 12.88 -12.33
N ILE A 172 10.33 11.86 -12.95
CA ILE A 172 10.17 11.59 -14.38
C ILE A 172 8.90 10.75 -14.57
N GLU A 173 7.85 11.39 -15.06
CA GLU A 173 6.51 10.80 -15.20
C GLU A 173 6.45 9.55 -16.08
N GLU A 174 7.42 9.36 -16.98
CA GLU A 174 7.44 8.19 -17.85
C GLU A 174 7.56 6.89 -17.06
N GLU A 175 8.39 6.85 -16.01
CA GLU A 175 8.69 5.65 -15.24
C GLU A 175 8.20 5.70 -13.80
N VAL A 176 8.13 6.89 -13.18
CA VAL A 176 7.76 7.03 -11.77
C VAL A 176 6.25 6.83 -11.59
N ILE A 177 5.88 5.87 -10.75
CA ILE A 177 4.47 5.51 -10.48
C ILE A 177 3.85 6.41 -9.43
N LEU A 178 4.61 6.73 -8.38
CA LEU A 178 4.18 7.62 -7.29
C LEU A 178 5.40 8.34 -6.73
N ALA A 179 5.31 9.65 -6.62
CA ALA A 179 6.34 10.50 -6.04
C ALA A 179 5.79 11.31 -4.86
N ARG A 180 6.68 11.71 -3.99
CA ARG A 180 6.40 12.72 -2.97
C ARG A 180 7.27 13.93 -3.24
N ASP A 181 6.65 15.09 -3.39
CA ASP A 181 7.36 16.35 -3.49
C ASP A 181 7.85 16.83 -2.12
N TYR A 182 9.06 17.40 -2.12
CA TYR A 182 9.67 18.01 -0.96
C TYR A 182 10.04 19.45 -1.31
N ASP A 183 9.34 20.41 -0.74
CA ASP A 183 9.62 21.85 -0.94
C ASP A 183 10.14 22.46 0.36
N ARG A 184 11.40 22.90 0.34
CA ARG A 184 12.03 23.58 1.48
C ARG A 184 11.38 24.92 1.81
N ALA A 185 10.82 25.61 0.82
CA ALA A 185 10.16 26.90 1.02
C ALA A 185 8.83 26.75 1.76
N GLN A 186 8.20 25.58 1.65
CA GLN A 186 6.95 25.25 2.35
C GLN A 186 7.15 24.44 3.63
N ASN A 187 8.40 24.26 4.09
CA ASN A 187 8.75 23.40 5.23
C ASN A 187 8.23 21.96 5.13
N VAL A 188 8.01 21.45 3.93
CA VAL A 188 7.66 20.06 3.66
C VAL A 188 8.96 19.30 3.44
N MET A 189 9.45 18.64 4.50
CA MET A 189 10.63 17.76 4.45
C MET A 189 10.25 16.33 4.81
#